data_5d4c11b2d54f9cf633dd2684f5245df6
#
_entry.id   5d4c11b2d54f9cf633dd2684f5245df6
#
_cell.length_a   1.000
_cell.length_b   1.000
_cell.length_c   1.000
_cell.angle_alpha   90.00
_cell.angle_beta   90.00
_cell.angle_gamma   90.00
#
_symmetry.space_group_name_H-M   'P 1'
#
loop_
_entity.id
_entity.type
_entity.pdbx_description
1 polymer ?
#
loop_
_entity_poly.entity_id
_entity_poly.type
_entity_poly.pdbx_seq_one_letter_code
_entity_poly.pdbx_strand_id
1 'polypeptide(L)'
;TAIISADWGGQTLLTNHIENYPGFDLIPGPELMSKFRSQAEKFGAELITKKVSKIEKNKDLFQIETSDGEEYTSKAVILGSGKTPRRLGIPGEDKFFGKGVSTCATCDAPFFHDKNVAIIGGGNSALEAAELLSKIAKNVYLTHRSEEFRADEVTVEKVRKIKYDLDSDEVKQ
;
A
#
# COMPACT_ATOMS: atom_id res chain seq x y z
N THR A 1 9.07 22.95 -13.83
CA THR A 1 8.30 22.03 -12.99
C THR A 1 9.18 21.52 -11.89
N ALA A 2 8.68 21.48 -10.65
CA ALA A 2 9.35 20.84 -9.53
C ALA A 2 8.50 19.67 -9.01
N ILE A 3 9.18 18.63 -8.52
CA ILE A 3 8.56 17.51 -7.80
C ILE A 3 9.11 17.53 -6.39
N ILE A 4 8.22 17.67 -5.40
CA ILE A 4 8.60 17.69 -3.98
C ILE A 4 8.10 16.38 -3.36
N SER A 5 9.00 15.56 -2.84
CA SER A 5 8.67 14.27 -2.24
C SER A 5 9.62 13.94 -1.09
N ALA A 6 9.11 13.34 -0.03
CA ALA A 6 9.94 12.86 1.08
C ALA A 6 10.79 11.64 0.68
N ASP A 7 10.30 10.83 -0.25
CA ASP A 7 11.00 9.72 -0.87
C ASP A 7 10.69 9.64 -2.36
N TRP A 8 11.45 8.82 -3.09
CA TRP A 8 11.35 8.70 -4.55
C TRP A 8 10.82 7.33 -4.96
N GLY A 9 9.58 7.04 -4.56
CA GLY A 9 8.92 5.82 -4.99
C GLY A 9 7.82 5.31 -4.09
N GLY A 10 7.74 5.79 -2.85
CA GLY A 10 6.67 5.42 -1.93
C GLY A 10 6.49 3.91 -1.79
N GLN A 11 5.26 3.44 -1.88
CA GLN A 11 4.95 2.01 -1.76
C GLN A 11 5.56 1.14 -2.87
N THR A 12 5.88 1.71 -4.03
CA THR A 12 6.50 0.97 -5.13
C THR A 12 7.88 0.43 -4.73
N LEU A 13 8.59 1.10 -3.82
CA LEU A 13 9.89 0.65 -3.31
C LEU A 13 9.82 -0.64 -2.48
N LEU A 14 8.62 -1.01 -2.01
CA LEU A 14 8.42 -2.15 -1.12
C LEU A 14 8.26 -3.49 -1.86
N THR A 15 8.18 -3.48 -3.20
CA THR A 15 8.03 -4.70 -4.00
C THR A 15 9.19 -4.92 -4.95
N ASN A 16 9.59 -6.18 -5.08
CA ASN A 16 10.58 -6.60 -6.07
C ASN A 16 9.93 -7.22 -7.34
N HIS A 17 8.60 -7.29 -7.38
CA HIS A 17 7.87 -7.94 -8.45
C HIS A 17 6.75 -7.03 -8.95
N ILE A 18 6.94 -6.41 -10.11
CA ILE A 18 5.94 -5.64 -10.83
C ILE A 18 5.83 -6.21 -12.23
N GLU A 19 4.68 -6.84 -12.54
CA GLU A 19 4.38 -7.49 -13.81
C GLU A 19 3.25 -6.76 -14.58
N ASN A 20 2.62 -5.80 -13.94
CA ASN A 20 1.46 -5.09 -14.46
C ASN A 20 1.77 -3.65 -14.91
N TYR A 21 3.05 -3.32 -15.09
CA TYR A 21 3.47 -2.04 -15.66
C TYR A 21 3.86 -2.24 -17.13
N PRO A 22 3.13 -1.64 -18.11
CA PRO A 22 3.39 -1.85 -19.54
C PRO A 22 4.82 -1.52 -19.95
N GLY A 23 5.44 -2.40 -20.74
CA GLY A 23 6.81 -2.26 -21.22
C GLY A 23 7.85 -3.09 -20.47
N PHE A 24 7.43 -3.80 -19.42
CA PHE A 24 8.28 -4.75 -18.68
C PHE A 24 7.50 -6.04 -18.40
N ASP A 25 8.11 -7.19 -18.65
CA ASP A 25 7.55 -8.48 -18.23
C ASP A 25 7.64 -8.63 -16.71
N LEU A 26 8.76 -8.18 -16.13
CA LEU A 26 9.02 -8.10 -14.70
C LEU A 26 10.01 -6.98 -14.42
N ILE A 27 9.73 -6.13 -13.44
CA ILE A 27 10.67 -5.12 -12.97
C ILE A 27 10.58 -4.94 -11.45
N PRO A 28 11.72 -4.85 -10.72
CA PRO A 28 11.72 -4.45 -9.32
C PRO A 28 11.25 -3.00 -9.15
N GLY A 29 10.46 -2.75 -8.09
CA GLY A 29 9.94 -1.42 -7.80
C GLY A 29 11.01 -0.34 -7.69
N PRO A 30 12.12 -0.55 -6.96
CA PRO A 30 13.22 0.41 -6.89
C PRO A 30 13.82 0.75 -8.27
N GLU A 31 13.96 -0.24 -9.15
CA GLU A 31 14.47 -0.02 -10.50
C GLU A 31 13.48 0.81 -11.35
N LEU A 32 12.19 0.47 -11.30
CA LEU A 32 11.16 1.22 -11.99
C LEU A 32 11.14 2.68 -11.54
N MET A 33 11.19 2.94 -10.23
CA MET A 33 11.20 4.30 -9.69
C MET A 33 12.48 5.08 -10.04
N SER A 34 13.62 4.40 -10.12
CA SER A 34 14.86 5.00 -10.62
C SER A 34 14.72 5.46 -12.06
N LYS A 35 14.07 4.66 -12.93
CA LYS A 35 13.79 5.05 -14.33
C LYS A 35 12.85 6.26 -14.40
N PHE A 36 11.81 6.31 -13.57
CA PHE A 36 10.89 7.45 -13.49
C PHE A 36 11.59 8.73 -13.08
N ARG A 37 12.42 8.63 -12.04
CA ARG A 37 13.21 9.75 -11.56
C ARG A 37 14.13 10.28 -12.66
N SER A 38 14.92 9.42 -13.28
CA SER A 38 15.86 9.80 -14.35
C SER A 38 15.12 10.42 -15.54
N GLN A 39 13.92 9.92 -15.86
CA GLN A 39 13.12 10.49 -16.95
C GLN A 39 12.61 11.89 -16.57
N ALA A 40 12.13 12.10 -15.36
CA ALA A 40 11.68 13.42 -14.90
C ALA A 40 12.81 14.45 -14.95
N GLU A 41 14.01 14.09 -14.47
CA GLU A 41 15.22 14.93 -14.52
C GLU A 41 15.60 15.26 -15.97
N LYS A 42 15.59 14.26 -16.85
CA LYS A 42 15.88 14.43 -18.29
C LYS A 42 14.95 15.46 -18.96
N PHE A 43 13.68 15.52 -18.53
CA PHE A 43 12.71 16.50 -19.03
C PHE A 43 12.71 17.81 -18.23
N GLY A 44 13.72 18.05 -17.41
CA GLY A 44 13.95 19.31 -16.73
C GLY A 44 13.11 19.52 -15.47
N ALA A 45 12.60 18.45 -14.87
CA ALA A 45 11.98 18.56 -13.56
C ALA A 45 13.05 18.72 -12.47
N GLU A 46 12.86 19.70 -11.59
CA GLU A 46 13.64 19.84 -10.38
C GLU A 46 13.12 18.85 -9.32
N LEU A 47 14.02 18.08 -8.72
CA LEU A 47 13.66 17.08 -7.70
C LEU A 47 14.08 17.60 -6.32
N ILE A 48 13.09 17.83 -5.46
CA ILE A 48 13.27 18.38 -4.12
C ILE A 48 12.91 17.30 -3.11
N THR A 49 13.93 16.79 -2.39
CA THR A 49 13.72 15.74 -1.37
C THR A 49 13.31 16.36 -0.05
N LYS A 50 12.02 16.67 0.09
CA LYS A 50 11.43 17.27 1.30
C LYS A 50 10.00 16.77 1.50
N LYS A 51 9.55 16.77 2.75
CA LYS A 51 8.17 16.46 3.09
C LYS A 51 7.34 17.73 3.05
N VAL A 52 6.30 17.76 2.21
CA VAL A 52 5.31 18.85 2.23
C VAL A 52 4.46 18.72 3.49
N SER A 53 4.35 19.80 4.24
CA SER A 53 3.54 19.90 5.45
C SER A 53 2.20 20.61 5.20
N LYS A 54 2.18 21.56 4.26
CA LYS A 54 1.00 22.38 4.00
C LYS A 54 0.95 22.85 2.55
N ILE A 55 -0.27 22.97 2.03
CA ILE A 55 -0.56 23.59 0.73
C ILE A 55 -1.76 24.49 0.91
N GLU A 56 -1.62 25.76 0.56
CA GLU A 56 -2.69 26.75 0.58
C GLU A 56 -2.80 27.46 -0.76
N LYS A 57 -4.02 27.82 -1.14
CA LYS A 57 -4.27 28.66 -2.29
C LYS A 57 -4.36 30.11 -1.82
N ASN A 58 -3.46 30.95 -2.30
CA ASN A 58 -3.46 32.39 -2.03
C ASN A 58 -3.64 33.14 -3.35
N LYS A 59 -4.84 33.68 -3.57
CA LYS A 59 -5.25 34.33 -4.84
C LYS A 59 -5.02 33.39 -6.03
N ASP A 60 -4.10 33.72 -6.91
CA ASP A 60 -3.81 33.00 -8.16
C ASP A 60 -2.64 31.99 -8.02
N LEU A 61 -2.03 31.89 -6.85
CA LEU A 61 -0.89 31.03 -6.60
C LEU A 61 -1.19 30.04 -5.47
N PHE A 62 -0.56 28.89 -5.56
CA PHE A 62 -0.46 27.94 -4.45
C PHE A 62 0.85 28.21 -3.69
N GLN A 63 0.75 28.26 -2.38
CA GLN A 63 1.86 28.30 -1.46
C GLN A 63 2.04 26.91 -0.86
N ILE A 64 3.24 26.37 -0.96
CA ILE A 64 3.62 25.03 -0.52
C ILE A 64 4.68 25.18 0.56
N GLU A 65 4.41 24.69 1.76
CA GLU A 65 5.33 24.68 2.88
C GLU A 65 5.87 23.28 3.12
N THR A 66 7.15 23.16 3.39
CA THR A 66 7.81 21.90 3.74
C THR A 66 8.00 21.80 5.26
N SER A 67 8.22 20.58 5.76
CA SER A 67 8.34 20.31 7.19
C SER A 67 9.56 20.97 7.87
N ASP A 68 10.53 21.40 7.08
CA ASP A 68 11.71 22.17 7.51
C ASP A 68 11.54 23.69 7.38
N GLY A 69 10.33 24.15 6.99
CA GLY A 69 9.96 25.56 6.94
C GLY A 69 10.31 26.29 5.64
N GLU A 70 10.75 25.57 4.60
CA GLU A 70 10.90 26.21 3.28
C GLU A 70 9.57 26.39 2.57
N GLU A 71 9.45 27.45 1.80
CA GLU A 71 8.27 27.83 1.05
C GLU A 71 8.51 27.83 -0.46
N TYR A 72 7.54 27.32 -1.19
CA TYR A 72 7.52 27.31 -2.65
C TYR A 72 6.19 27.88 -3.15
N THR A 73 6.19 28.46 -4.34
CA THR A 73 4.98 28.95 -4.97
C THR A 73 4.81 28.37 -6.37
N SER A 74 3.55 28.12 -6.74
CA SER A 74 3.24 27.64 -8.08
C SER A 74 1.86 28.10 -8.54
N LYS A 75 1.64 28.13 -9.86
CA LYS A 75 0.33 28.41 -10.47
C LYS A 75 -0.61 27.22 -10.45
N ALA A 76 -0.05 26.00 -10.39
CA ALA A 76 -0.80 24.76 -10.38
C ALA A 76 -0.08 23.71 -9.52
N VAL A 77 -0.85 22.83 -8.89
CA VAL A 77 -0.34 21.72 -8.08
C VAL A 77 -1.02 20.43 -8.51
N ILE A 78 -0.22 19.40 -8.70
CA ILE A 78 -0.71 18.01 -8.87
C ILE A 78 -0.41 17.25 -7.58
N LEU A 79 -1.46 16.73 -6.94
CA LEU A 79 -1.34 15.96 -5.71
C LEU A 79 -1.22 14.47 -6.04
N GLY A 80 0.01 13.94 -5.94
CA GLY A 80 0.32 12.53 -6.10
C GLY A 80 0.81 11.91 -4.78
N SER A 81 0.14 12.21 -3.66
CA SER A 81 0.60 11.88 -2.31
C SER A 81 0.58 10.39 -1.95
N GLY A 82 0.03 9.54 -2.82
CA GLY A 82 -0.09 8.12 -2.57
C GLY A 82 -0.94 7.81 -1.33
N LYS A 83 -0.66 6.67 -0.72
CA LYS A 83 -1.30 6.24 0.54
C LYS A 83 -0.28 5.52 1.43
N THR A 84 -0.49 5.59 2.73
CA THR A 84 0.24 4.79 3.71
C THR A 84 -0.72 3.78 4.33
N PRO A 85 -0.36 2.50 4.45
CA PRO A 85 -1.16 1.51 5.15
C PRO A 85 -1.45 1.96 6.58
N ARG A 86 -2.70 1.78 7.00
CA ARG A 86 -3.10 2.11 8.37
C ARG A 86 -2.55 1.05 9.31
N ARG A 87 -1.89 1.48 10.37
CA ARG A 87 -1.42 0.60 11.44
C ARG A 87 -2.59 0.22 12.37
N LEU A 88 -2.51 -0.98 12.94
CA LEU A 88 -3.47 -1.45 13.95
C LEU A 88 -3.21 -0.80 15.31
N GLY A 89 -1.95 -0.45 15.60
CA GLY A 89 -1.52 0.12 16.87
C GLY A 89 -1.50 -0.90 18.01
N ILE A 90 -1.37 -2.19 17.70
CA ILE A 90 -1.34 -3.26 18.69
C ILE A 90 0.09 -3.59 19.12
N PRO A 91 0.29 -4.11 20.36
CA PRO A 91 1.61 -4.51 20.82
C PRO A 91 2.25 -5.55 19.90
N GLY A 92 3.50 -5.30 19.50
CA GLY A 92 4.27 -6.19 18.66
C GLY A 92 4.17 -5.91 17.16
N GLU A 93 3.22 -5.07 16.69
CA GLU A 93 3.07 -4.78 15.28
C GLU A 93 4.38 -4.26 14.64
N ASP A 94 5.00 -3.25 15.22
CA ASP A 94 6.26 -2.71 14.71
C ASP A 94 7.43 -3.69 14.82
N LYS A 95 7.47 -4.46 15.91
CA LYS A 95 8.53 -5.47 16.15
C LYS A 95 8.52 -6.56 15.09
N PHE A 96 7.33 -6.98 14.68
CA PHE A 96 7.14 -8.09 13.73
C PHE A 96 6.87 -7.64 12.30
N PHE A 97 6.84 -6.33 12.03
CA PHE A 97 6.69 -5.80 10.68
C PHE A 97 7.82 -6.28 9.77
N GLY A 98 7.46 -6.91 8.63
CA GLY A 98 8.41 -7.61 7.75
C GLY A 98 8.97 -8.93 8.30
N LYS A 99 8.51 -9.37 9.48
CA LYS A 99 8.94 -10.63 10.15
C LYS A 99 7.74 -11.45 10.63
N GLY A 100 6.64 -11.40 9.88
CA GLY A 100 5.38 -12.07 10.19
C GLY A 100 4.17 -11.14 10.15
N VAL A 101 4.34 -9.83 10.31
CA VAL A 101 3.31 -8.83 10.06
C VAL A 101 3.59 -8.14 8.73
N SER A 102 2.60 -8.12 7.84
CA SER A 102 2.68 -7.52 6.52
C SER A 102 1.44 -6.67 6.21
N THR A 103 1.60 -5.67 5.37
CA THR A 103 0.51 -4.88 4.78
C THR A 103 0.40 -5.07 3.26
N CYS A 104 1.20 -5.96 2.69
CA CYS A 104 1.20 -6.27 1.26
C CYS A 104 1.11 -7.79 1.05
N ALA A 105 -0.10 -8.31 0.93
CA ALA A 105 -0.30 -9.75 0.72
C ALA A 105 0.37 -10.23 -0.58
N THR A 106 0.24 -9.49 -1.68
CA THR A 106 0.86 -9.83 -2.96
C THR A 106 2.39 -9.87 -2.92
N CYS A 107 3.01 -8.99 -2.12
CA CYS A 107 4.47 -8.95 -1.99
C CYS A 107 5.00 -10.13 -1.17
N ASP A 108 4.28 -10.47 -0.09
CA ASP A 108 4.78 -11.34 0.97
C ASP A 108 4.12 -12.73 0.97
N ALA A 109 3.16 -12.99 0.10
CA ALA A 109 2.46 -14.28 0.00
C ALA A 109 3.40 -15.51 -0.01
N PRO A 110 4.53 -15.51 -0.73
CA PRO A 110 5.44 -16.65 -0.74
C PRO A 110 5.99 -17.02 0.64
N PHE A 111 6.14 -16.04 1.54
CA PHE A 111 6.63 -16.27 2.91
C PHE A 111 5.61 -16.95 3.82
N PHE A 112 4.34 -16.98 3.40
CA PHE A 112 3.23 -17.57 4.16
C PHE A 112 2.79 -18.94 3.65
N HIS A 113 3.55 -19.54 2.72
CA HIS A 113 3.29 -20.90 2.24
C HIS A 113 3.24 -21.89 3.41
N ASP A 114 2.16 -22.70 3.46
CA ASP A 114 1.89 -23.71 4.51
C ASP A 114 1.84 -23.17 5.95
N LYS A 115 1.61 -21.85 6.12
CA LYS A 115 1.47 -21.23 7.46
C LYS A 115 0.02 -20.90 7.79
N ASN A 116 -0.24 -20.76 9.08
CA ASN A 116 -1.49 -20.17 9.57
C ASN A 116 -1.38 -18.67 9.47
N VAL A 117 -2.34 -18.02 8.82
CA VAL A 117 -2.34 -16.58 8.55
C VAL A 117 -3.62 -15.95 9.06
N ALA A 118 -3.50 -14.86 9.81
CA ALA A 118 -4.63 -14.02 10.18
C ALA A 118 -4.64 -12.74 9.32
N ILE A 119 -5.78 -12.43 8.71
CA ILE A 119 -6.00 -11.22 7.94
C ILE A 119 -6.94 -10.32 8.71
N ILE A 120 -6.55 -9.08 8.93
CA ILE A 120 -7.32 -8.11 9.71
C ILE A 120 -7.82 -7.01 8.77
N GLY A 121 -9.12 -6.96 8.57
CA GLY A 121 -9.78 -5.98 7.73
C GLY A 121 -11.05 -6.49 7.07
N GLY A 122 -11.81 -5.61 6.42
CA GLY A 122 -13.07 -5.95 5.75
C GLY A 122 -13.33 -5.10 4.50
N GLY A 123 -12.29 -4.50 3.93
CA GLY A 123 -12.33 -3.84 2.62
C GLY A 123 -11.73 -4.73 1.53
N ASN A 124 -11.75 -4.25 0.27
CA ASN A 124 -11.26 -4.99 -0.89
C ASN A 124 -9.87 -5.60 -0.66
N SER A 125 -8.91 -4.81 -0.16
CA SER A 125 -7.54 -5.30 0.07
C SER A 125 -7.45 -6.48 1.04
N ALA A 126 -8.32 -6.55 2.06
CA ALA A 126 -8.33 -7.67 3.00
C ALA A 126 -8.95 -8.91 2.37
N LEU A 127 -10.04 -8.75 1.62
CA LEU A 127 -10.71 -9.86 0.96
C LEU A 127 -9.88 -10.42 -0.21
N GLU A 128 -9.25 -9.56 -0.99
CA GLU A 128 -8.29 -9.96 -2.05
C GLU A 128 -7.09 -10.70 -1.46
N ALA A 129 -6.58 -10.24 -0.30
CA ALA A 129 -5.54 -10.95 0.43
C ALA A 129 -6.01 -12.33 0.91
N ALA A 130 -7.26 -12.44 1.38
CA ALA A 130 -7.84 -13.71 1.78
C ALA A 130 -7.99 -14.68 0.59
N GLU A 131 -8.46 -14.19 -0.55
CA GLU A 131 -8.53 -14.98 -1.79
C GLU A 131 -7.15 -15.47 -2.24
N LEU A 132 -6.15 -14.59 -2.21
CA LEU A 132 -4.79 -14.95 -2.60
C LEU A 132 -4.18 -15.98 -1.66
N LEU A 133 -4.22 -15.69 -0.35
CA LEU A 133 -3.58 -16.53 0.66
C LEU A 133 -4.29 -17.86 0.88
N SER A 134 -5.59 -17.98 0.57
CA SER A 134 -6.30 -19.26 0.60
C SER A 134 -5.73 -20.32 -0.35
N LYS A 135 -4.98 -19.91 -1.36
CA LYS A 135 -4.33 -20.79 -2.33
C LYS A 135 -2.92 -21.21 -1.91
N ILE A 136 -2.37 -20.60 -0.88
CA ILE A 136 -0.94 -20.68 -0.53
C ILE A 136 -0.75 -21.08 0.93
N ALA A 137 -1.49 -20.48 1.84
CA ALA A 137 -1.39 -20.72 3.27
C ALA A 137 -2.10 -22.03 3.67
N LYS A 138 -1.70 -22.58 4.80
CA LYS A 138 -2.34 -23.77 5.37
C LYS A 138 -3.74 -23.43 5.86
N ASN A 139 -3.89 -22.37 6.64
CA ASN A 139 -5.17 -21.84 7.11
C ASN A 139 -5.16 -20.30 7.01
N VAL A 140 -6.31 -19.74 6.66
CA VAL A 140 -6.51 -18.29 6.59
C VAL A 140 -7.68 -17.91 7.49
N TYR A 141 -7.42 -17.03 8.45
CA TYR A 141 -8.41 -16.48 9.37
C TYR A 141 -8.68 -15.03 8.98
N LEU A 142 -9.88 -14.73 8.49
CA LEU A 142 -10.28 -13.37 8.17
C LEU A 142 -11.05 -12.76 9.34
N THR A 143 -10.48 -11.73 9.95
CA THR A 143 -11.05 -11.04 11.10
C THR A 143 -11.49 -9.64 10.73
N HIS A 144 -12.75 -9.32 11.00
CA HIS A 144 -13.32 -8.00 10.78
C HIS A 144 -14.14 -7.56 12.00
N ARG A 145 -14.07 -6.26 12.33
CA ARG A 145 -14.74 -5.69 13.51
C ARG A 145 -16.25 -5.47 13.35
N SER A 146 -16.77 -5.57 12.13
CA SER A 146 -18.17 -5.35 11.80
C SER A 146 -18.75 -6.59 11.11
N GLU A 147 -20.04 -6.81 11.21
CA GLU A 147 -20.74 -7.95 10.58
C GLU A 147 -20.70 -7.87 9.04
N GLU A 148 -20.71 -6.64 8.50
CA GLU A 148 -20.73 -6.41 7.06
C GLU A 148 -19.36 -5.98 6.55
N PHE A 149 -18.92 -6.57 5.44
CA PHE A 149 -17.73 -6.15 4.72
C PHE A 149 -17.98 -4.85 3.95
N ARG A 150 -16.93 -4.02 3.83
CA ARG A 150 -16.96 -2.78 3.03
C ARG A 150 -16.38 -2.98 1.63
N ALA A 151 -16.05 -4.22 1.29
CA ALA A 151 -15.55 -4.58 -0.03
C ALA A 151 -16.69 -4.60 -1.05
N ASP A 152 -16.32 -4.56 -2.33
CA ASP A 152 -17.25 -4.71 -3.42
C ASP A 152 -17.94 -6.07 -3.35
N GLU A 153 -19.23 -6.12 -3.67
CA GLU A 153 -20.07 -7.31 -3.55
C GLU A 153 -19.50 -8.51 -4.30
N VAL A 154 -18.92 -8.28 -5.48
CA VAL A 154 -18.24 -9.31 -6.28
C VAL A 154 -17.07 -9.95 -5.51
N THR A 155 -16.30 -9.16 -4.79
CA THR A 155 -15.16 -9.65 -3.99
C THR A 155 -15.64 -10.40 -2.75
N VAL A 156 -16.70 -9.90 -2.11
CA VAL A 156 -17.35 -10.58 -0.97
C VAL A 156 -17.88 -11.96 -1.38
N GLU A 157 -18.56 -12.04 -2.53
CA GLU A 157 -19.09 -13.31 -3.06
C GLU A 157 -17.97 -14.31 -3.39
N LYS A 158 -16.87 -13.85 -3.96
CA LYS A 158 -15.70 -14.70 -4.23
C LYS A 158 -15.14 -15.33 -2.95
N VAL A 159 -14.93 -14.51 -1.92
CA VAL A 159 -14.40 -14.99 -0.64
C VAL A 159 -15.38 -15.94 0.04
N ARG A 160 -16.70 -15.66 0.01
CA ARG A 160 -17.73 -16.56 0.55
C ARG A 160 -17.79 -17.92 -0.15
N LYS A 161 -17.39 -18.02 -1.40
CA LYS A 161 -17.33 -19.28 -2.18
C LYS A 161 -16.08 -20.11 -1.91
N ILE A 162 -15.07 -19.52 -1.27
CA ILE A 162 -13.89 -20.28 -0.82
C ILE A 162 -14.38 -21.24 0.27
N LYS A 163 -14.16 -22.55 0.08
CA LYS A 163 -14.48 -23.57 1.10
C LYS A 163 -13.70 -23.24 2.37
N TYR A 164 -14.41 -22.86 3.42
CA TYR A 164 -13.83 -22.80 4.75
C TYR A 164 -14.23 -24.04 5.52
N ASP A 165 -13.28 -24.70 6.17
CA ASP A 165 -13.56 -25.52 7.33
C ASP A 165 -13.91 -24.53 8.46
N LEU A 166 -15.20 -24.38 8.74
CA LEU A 166 -15.65 -23.74 9.96
C LEU A 166 -15.49 -24.80 11.07
N ASP A 167 -14.29 -24.92 11.59
CA ASP A 167 -14.15 -25.45 12.95
C ASP A 167 -14.83 -24.44 13.89
N SER A 168 -16.08 -24.77 14.21
CA SER A 168 -17.06 -23.90 14.87
C SER A 168 -16.75 -23.58 16.33
N ASP A 169 -15.56 -23.94 16.86
CA ASP A 169 -15.28 -23.84 18.27
C ASP A 169 -14.26 -22.79 18.70
N GLU A 170 -13.60 -22.09 17.77
CA GLU A 170 -12.57 -21.10 18.13
C GLU A 170 -12.89 -19.63 17.81
N VAL A 171 -14.07 -19.30 17.29
CA VAL A 171 -14.46 -17.90 17.09
C VAL A 171 -15.59 -17.52 18.04
N LYS A 172 -15.31 -17.55 19.31
CA LYS A 172 -16.10 -16.87 20.34
C LYS A 172 -15.16 -15.98 21.15
N GLN A 173 -15.31 -14.68 20.92
CA GLN A 173 -14.99 -13.46 21.65
C GLN A 173 -14.06 -12.51 20.92
#